data_43fdea1d8b9c0bb7656d2543095b66ae
#
_entry.id   43fdea1d8b9c0bb7656d2543095b66ae
#
_cell.length_a   1.000
_cell.length_b   1.000
_cell.length_c   1.000
_cell.angle_alpha   90.00
_cell.angle_beta   90.00
_cell.angle_gamma   90.00
#
_symmetry.space_group_name_H-M   'P 1'
#
loop_
_entity.id
_entity.type
_entity.pdbx_description
1 polymer ?
#
loop_
_entity_poly.entity_id
_entity_poly.type
_entity_poly.pdbx_seq_one_letter_code
_entity_poly.pdbx_strand_id
1 'polypeptide(L)'
;MILVGQSNGYLLGLSPEGRPVWQALISEARGITEVERLVDILGTPMVHQDLLCASAFQGRMVCMDAQNGQLRWTHDVTAMTAPAADDRLVYIGNTASEFFAFERTRGMPIWKNEALKWRGVRALTPISGVLAVGDSEGYVHTVDPESGQIIGRTRLDGAIVAPAQNYEQGAIFQTEEGEVAFIKVE
;
A
#
# COMPACT_ATOMS: atom_id res chain seq x y z
N MET A 1 17.91 0.13 8.53
CA MET A 1 17.72 1.41 7.81
C MET A 1 16.46 2.08 8.35
N ILE A 2 16.45 3.39 8.49
CA ILE A 2 15.29 4.20 8.88
C ILE A 2 14.80 4.90 7.60
N LEU A 3 13.49 4.85 7.31
CA LEU A 3 12.87 5.48 6.16
C LEU A 3 12.08 6.69 6.62
N VAL A 4 12.27 7.83 5.97
CA VAL A 4 11.62 9.10 6.32
C VAL A 4 11.00 9.71 5.07
N GLY A 5 9.66 9.76 5.03
CA GLY A 5 8.92 10.50 4.01
C GLY A 5 9.00 12.00 4.30
N GLN A 6 9.22 12.80 3.27
CA GLN A 6 9.29 14.26 3.34
C GLN A 6 8.10 14.87 2.60
N SER A 7 7.61 16.03 3.07
CA SER A 7 6.47 16.75 2.48
C SER A 7 6.75 17.37 1.08
N ASN A 8 7.98 17.26 0.60
CA ASN A 8 8.38 17.65 -0.76
C ASN A 8 8.40 16.48 -1.76
N GLY A 9 7.82 15.33 -1.37
CA GLY A 9 7.72 14.13 -2.22
C GLY A 9 8.96 13.26 -2.26
N TYR A 10 9.97 13.53 -1.41
CA TYR A 10 11.15 12.68 -1.30
C TYR A 10 11.00 11.63 -0.19
N LEU A 11 11.60 10.48 -0.41
CA LEU A 11 11.86 9.46 0.59
C LEU A 11 13.35 9.43 0.88
N LEU A 12 13.71 9.50 2.16
CA LEU A 12 15.08 9.49 2.64
C LEU A 12 15.37 8.18 3.37
N GLY A 13 16.43 7.50 2.97
CA GLY A 13 16.99 6.36 3.69
C GLY A 13 18.14 6.79 4.59
N LEU A 14 18.01 6.49 5.90
CA LEU A 14 19.03 6.80 6.91
C LEU A 14 19.64 5.51 7.45
N SER A 15 20.92 5.59 7.83
CA SER A 15 21.56 4.56 8.66
C SER A 15 20.91 4.49 10.04
N PRO A 16 21.16 3.44 10.86
CA PRO A 16 20.69 3.41 12.25
C PRO A 16 21.17 4.57 13.10
N GLU A 17 22.33 5.16 12.76
CA GLU A 17 22.91 6.34 13.42
C GLU A 17 22.35 7.68 12.91
N GLY A 18 21.33 7.64 12.01
CA GLY A 18 20.67 8.82 11.50
C GLY A 18 21.41 9.53 10.35
N ARG A 19 22.42 8.91 9.74
CA ARG A 19 23.15 9.52 8.60
C ARG A 19 22.43 9.22 7.29
N PRO A 20 22.26 10.23 6.40
CA PRO A 20 21.70 10.00 5.08
C PRO A 20 22.55 8.98 4.28
N VAL A 21 21.86 7.97 3.73
CA VAL A 21 22.46 6.94 2.86
C VAL A 21 22.06 7.20 1.41
N TRP A 22 20.78 7.45 1.18
CA TRP A 22 20.23 7.77 -0.13
C TRP A 22 18.95 8.62 0.01
N GLN A 23 18.59 9.29 -1.10
CA GLN A 23 17.34 10.03 -1.23
C GLN A 23 16.72 9.72 -2.60
N ALA A 24 15.42 9.48 -2.65
CA ALA A 24 14.69 9.18 -3.86
C ALA A 24 13.44 10.04 -4.00
N LEU A 25 13.14 10.51 -5.21
CA LEU A 25 11.95 11.26 -5.52
C LEU A 25 10.79 10.30 -5.80
N ILE A 26 9.76 10.32 -4.96
CA ILE A 26 8.55 9.51 -5.12
C ILE A 26 7.54 10.21 -6.01
N SER A 27 7.31 11.50 -5.77
CA SER A 27 6.40 12.30 -6.59
C SER A 27 6.84 13.76 -6.63
N GLU A 28 6.70 14.38 -7.81
CA GLU A 28 6.96 15.80 -7.97
C GLU A 28 5.77 16.61 -7.44
N ALA A 29 6.09 17.69 -6.72
CA ALA A 29 5.10 18.68 -6.34
C ALA A 29 4.56 19.37 -7.61
N ARG A 30 3.28 19.18 -7.91
CA ARG A 30 2.60 19.79 -9.05
C ARG A 30 1.55 20.77 -8.54
N GLY A 31 1.62 22.03 -8.89
CA GLY A 31 0.65 23.04 -8.51
C GLY A 31 1.20 24.46 -8.60
N ILE A 32 0.30 25.44 -8.64
CA ILE A 32 0.63 26.87 -8.69
C ILE A 32 0.76 27.42 -7.27
N THR A 33 -0.04 26.93 -6.33
CA THR A 33 -0.03 27.35 -4.92
C THR A 33 0.89 26.46 -4.07
N GLU A 34 1.34 27.00 -2.92
CA GLU A 34 2.16 26.21 -1.97
C GLU A 34 1.43 24.99 -1.42
N VAL A 35 0.11 25.09 -1.22
CA VAL A 35 -0.73 23.99 -0.73
C VAL A 35 -0.85 22.86 -1.75
N GLU A 36 -0.99 23.19 -3.04
CA GLU A 36 -1.00 22.20 -4.13
C GLU A 36 0.35 21.51 -4.34
N ARG A 37 1.43 22.06 -3.80
CA ARG A 37 2.78 21.49 -3.85
C ARG A 37 3.10 20.55 -2.69
N LEU A 38 2.19 20.40 -1.74
CA LEU A 38 2.37 19.41 -0.66
C LEU A 38 2.15 18.02 -1.24
N VAL A 39 3.18 17.21 -1.19
CA VAL A 39 3.16 15.81 -1.65
C VAL A 39 3.51 14.89 -0.49
N ASP A 40 2.49 14.34 0.14
CA ASP A 40 2.68 13.44 1.27
C ASP A 40 2.89 11.99 0.80
N ILE A 41 3.88 11.34 1.38
CA ILE A 41 4.07 9.90 1.24
C ILE A 41 2.94 9.21 2.02
N LEU A 42 2.21 8.31 1.35
CA LEU A 42 1.10 7.59 1.94
C LEU A 42 1.56 6.48 2.86
N GLY A 43 1.16 6.56 4.12
CA GLY A 43 1.36 5.52 5.12
C GLY A 43 2.83 5.11 5.27
N THR A 44 3.05 3.86 5.62
CA THR A 44 4.40 3.30 5.77
C THR A 44 4.90 2.77 4.42
N PRO A 45 6.10 3.17 3.96
CA PRO A 45 6.72 2.53 2.81
C PRO A 45 6.85 1.03 3.01
N MET A 46 6.44 0.25 2.01
CA MET A 46 6.52 -1.20 2.04
C MET A 46 7.95 -1.65 1.73
N VAL A 47 8.50 -2.48 2.59
CA VAL A 47 9.77 -3.16 2.35
C VAL A 47 9.54 -4.66 2.36
N HIS A 48 9.81 -5.32 1.25
CA HIS A 48 9.72 -6.76 1.13
C HIS A 48 10.96 -7.29 0.41
N GLN A 49 11.78 -8.06 1.14
CA GLN A 49 13.09 -8.52 0.70
C GLN A 49 14.00 -7.34 0.27
N ASP A 50 14.37 -7.27 -0.99
CA ASP A 50 15.23 -6.26 -1.60
C ASP A 50 14.44 -5.11 -2.27
N LEU A 51 13.09 -5.18 -2.27
CA LEU A 51 12.23 -4.18 -2.88
C LEU A 51 11.64 -3.26 -1.80
N LEU A 52 11.73 -1.96 -2.06
CA LEU A 52 11.06 -0.91 -1.32
C LEU A 52 10.07 -0.22 -2.26
N CYS A 53 8.80 -0.14 -1.86
CA CYS A 53 7.80 0.64 -2.58
C CYS A 53 7.19 1.71 -1.68
N ALA A 54 6.99 2.89 -2.25
CA ALA A 54 6.28 4.00 -1.61
C ALA A 54 5.31 4.64 -2.60
N SER A 55 4.25 5.22 -2.09
CA SER A 55 3.28 5.97 -2.88
C SER A 55 3.06 7.35 -2.30
N ALA A 56 2.72 8.30 -3.15
CA ALA A 56 2.31 9.63 -2.74
C ALA A 56 0.79 9.80 -2.94
N PHE A 57 0.16 10.57 -2.06
CA PHE A 57 -1.27 10.85 -2.16
C PHE A 57 -1.62 11.49 -3.51
N GLN A 58 -2.61 10.94 -4.20
CA GLN A 58 -3.00 11.33 -5.55
C GLN A 58 -1.86 11.34 -6.58
N GLY A 59 -0.72 10.79 -6.21
CA GLY A 59 0.48 10.67 -7.01
C GLY A 59 0.68 9.26 -7.55
N ARG A 60 1.94 8.91 -7.76
CA ARG A 60 2.36 7.62 -8.29
C ARG A 60 2.87 6.68 -7.20
N MET A 61 2.95 5.39 -7.53
CA MET A 61 3.74 4.42 -6.79
C MET A 61 5.12 4.29 -7.42
N VAL A 62 6.14 4.28 -6.59
CA VAL A 62 7.54 4.09 -6.99
C VAL A 62 8.10 2.90 -6.23
N CYS A 63 8.70 1.96 -6.95
CA CYS A 63 9.40 0.82 -6.38
C CYS A 63 10.89 0.88 -6.72
N MET A 64 11.73 0.66 -5.73
CA MET A 64 13.16 0.87 -5.79
C MET A 64 13.92 -0.21 -5.03
N ASP A 65 15.20 -0.27 -5.23
CA ASP A 65 16.08 -1.10 -4.43
C ASP A 65 16.16 -0.58 -2.99
N ALA A 66 15.88 -1.44 -2.02
CA ALA A 66 15.81 -1.06 -0.62
C ALA A 66 17.16 -0.63 -0.02
N GLN A 67 18.29 -1.06 -0.60
CA GLN A 67 19.61 -0.78 -0.07
C GLN A 67 20.17 0.57 -0.54
N ASN A 68 19.92 0.92 -1.81
CA ASN A 68 20.57 2.06 -2.46
C ASN A 68 19.60 3.11 -3.03
N GLY A 69 18.27 2.86 -2.96
CA GLY A 69 17.24 3.78 -3.45
C GLY A 69 17.17 3.90 -4.98
N GLN A 70 17.82 3.00 -5.74
CA GLN A 70 17.74 3.02 -7.20
C GLN A 70 16.37 2.61 -7.70
N LEU A 71 15.79 3.42 -8.58
CA LEU A 71 14.51 3.15 -9.20
C LEU A 71 14.53 1.81 -9.95
N ARG A 72 13.55 0.95 -9.68
CA ARG A 72 13.28 -0.27 -10.43
C ARG A 72 12.14 -0.07 -11.43
N TRP A 73 11.00 0.39 -10.94
CA TRP A 73 9.82 0.66 -11.76
C TRP A 73 8.85 1.62 -11.05
N THR A 74 7.88 2.16 -11.80
CA THR A 74 6.88 3.10 -11.29
C THR A 74 5.56 2.97 -12.03
N HIS A 75 4.45 3.33 -11.37
CA HIS A 75 3.11 3.40 -11.96
C HIS A 75 2.36 4.64 -11.49
N ASP A 76 1.67 5.29 -12.43
CA ASP A 76 0.75 6.38 -12.14
C ASP A 76 -0.62 5.79 -11.77
N VAL A 77 -0.94 5.74 -10.48
CA VAL A 77 -2.16 5.06 -9.95
C VAL A 77 -3.07 5.95 -9.13
N THR A 78 -2.79 7.25 -9.01
CA THR A 78 -3.58 8.16 -8.15
C THR A 78 -3.77 7.55 -6.76
N ALA A 79 -2.67 7.16 -6.13
CA ALA A 79 -2.66 6.29 -4.95
C ALA A 79 -3.50 6.85 -3.79
N MET A 80 -4.17 5.96 -3.08
CA MET A 80 -4.93 6.22 -1.85
C MET A 80 -4.51 5.33 -0.70
N THR A 81 -3.87 4.18 -0.97
CA THR A 81 -3.33 3.28 0.03
C THR A 81 -1.81 3.29 0.00
N ALA A 82 -1.19 2.90 1.11
CA ALA A 82 0.20 2.46 1.07
C ALA A 82 0.31 1.20 0.18
N PRO A 83 1.47 0.98 -0.48
CA PRO A 83 1.73 -0.28 -1.17
C PRO A 83 1.79 -1.44 -0.18
N ALA A 84 1.37 -2.64 -0.63
CA ALA A 84 1.57 -3.90 0.08
C ALA A 84 2.20 -4.93 -0.87
N ALA A 85 2.89 -5.94 -0.35
CA ALA A 85 3.50 -6.96 -1.20
C ALA A 85 3.51 -8.32 -0.53
N ASP A 86 3.47 -9.34 -1.37
CA ASP A 86 3.88 -10.70 -1.07
C ASP A 86 5.15 -11.07 -1.86
N ASP A 87 5.50 -12.35 -1.91
CA ASP A 87 6.71 -12.82 -2.60
C ASP A 87 6.67 -12.61 -4.13
N ARG A 88 5.50 -12.43 -4.73
CA ARG A 88 5.30 -12.36 -6.18
C ARG A 88 4.74 -11.04 -6.67
N LEU A 89 3.86 -10.41 -5.90
CA LEU A 89 3.06 -9.26 -6.33
C LEU A 89 3.21 -8.06 -5.39
N VAL A 90 3.02 -6.88 -5.96
CA VAL A 90 2.85 -5.61 -5.26
C VAL A 90 1.44 -5.10 -5.52
N TYR A 91 0.75 -4.70 -4.47
CA TYR A 91 -0.63 -4.23 -4.48
C TYR A 91 -0.72 -2.76 -4.13
N ILE A 92 -1.68 -2.05 -4.75
CA ILE A 92 -1.97 -0.64 -4.47
C ILE A 92 -3.45 -0.36 -4.73
N GLY A 93 -4.06 0.51 -3.92
CA GLY A 93 -5.41 1.04 -4.14
C GLY A 93 -5.39 2.51 -4.54
N ASN A 94 -6.31 2.91 -5.43
CA ASN A 94 -6.46 4.28 -5.87
C ASN A 94 -7.63 5.01 -5.19
N THR A 95 -7.78 6.30 -5.49
CA THR A 95 -8.84 7.16 -4.93
C THR A 95 -10.26 6.75 -5.32
N ALA A 96 -10.43 5.99 -6.40
CA ALA A 96 -11.71 5.43 -6.82
C ALA A 96 -12.03 4.07 -6.16
N SER A 97 -11.17 3.58 -5.25
CA SER A 97 -11.25 2.25 -4.63
C SER A 97 -11.08 1.11 -5.62
N GLU A 98 -10.43 1.37 -6.74
CA GLU A 98 -9.90 0.34 -7.60
C GLU A 98 -8.57 -0.13 -7.01
N PHE A 99 -8.27 -1.42 -7.11
CA PHE A 99 -7.00 -1.95 -6.63
C PHE A 99 -6.33 -2.81 -7.69
N PHE A 100 -5.02 -2.83 -7.65
CA PHE A 100 -4.17 -3.33 -8.71
C PHE A 100 -3.14 -4.28 -8.13
N ALA A 101 -2.72 -5.24 -8.94
CA ALA A 101 -1.53 -6.04 -8.68
C ALA A 101 -0.53 -5.91 -9.81
N PHE A 102 0.73 -5.81 -9.43
CA PHE A 102 1.86 -5.75 -10.33
C PHE A 102 2.86 -6.85 -9.98
N GLU A 103 3.50 -7.44 -10.97
CA GLU A 103 4.62 -8.36 -10.75
C GLU A 103 5.75 -7.62 -10.02
N ARG A 104 6.26 -8.23 -8.95
CA ARG A 104 7.16 -7.57 -7.99
C ARG A 104 8.48 -7.10 -8.60
N THR A 105 9.05 -7.88 -9.49
CA THR A 105 10.41 -7.65 -10.01
C THR A 105 10.47 -6.55 -11.06
N ARG A 106 9.51 -6.54 -11.99
CA ARG A 106 9.50 -5.68 -13.17
C ARG A 106 8.35 -4.67 -13.19
N GLY A 107 7.40 -4.79 -12.26
CA GLY A 107 6.23 -3.93 -12.22
C GLY A 107 5.21 -4.20 -13.34
N MET A 108 5.24 -5.37 -13.99
CA MET A 108 4.26 -5.69 -15.02
C MET A 108 2.85 -5.78 -14.39
N PRO A 109 1.83 -5.11 -14.98
CA PRO A 109 0.47 -5.21 -14.48
C PRO A 109 -0.05 -6.64 -14.65
N ILE A 110 -0.59 -7.21 -13.59
CA ILE A 110 -1.17 -8.56 -13.57
C ILE A 110 -2.69 -8.47 -13.68
N TRP A 111 -3.32 -7.70 -12.78
CA TRP A 111 -4.75 -7.47 -12.83
C TRP A 111 -5.14 -6.12 -12.19
N LYS A 112 -6.35 -5.69 -12.50
CA LYS A 112 -7.08 -4.59 -11.89
C LYS A 112 -8.44 -5.09 -11.43
N ASN A 113 -8.85 -4.74 -10.23
CA ASN A 113 -10.20 -5.01 -9.72
C ASN A 113 -10.94 -3.70 -9.46
N GLU A 114 -12.16 -3.60 -9.96
CA GLU A 114 -13.07 -2.45 -9.82
C GLU A 114 -14.34 -2.79 -9.01
N ALA A 115 -14.46 -4.01 -8.47
CA ALA A 115 -15.67 -4.46 -7.80
C ALA A 115 -15.99 -3.69 -6.51
N LEU A 116 -14.97 -3.06 -5.91
CA LEU A 116 -15.11 -2.22 -4.70
C LEU A 116 -15.09 -0.72 -5.00
N LYS A 117 -15.36 -0.33 -6.24
CA LYS A 117 -15.35 1.07 -6.66
C LYS A 117 -16.25 1.92 -5.76
N TRP A 118 -15.71 3.04 -5.28
CA TRP A 118 -16.36 4.00 -4.38
C TRP A 118 -16.69 3.48 -2.96
N ARG A 119 -16.19 2.31 -2.56
CA ARG A 119 -16.39 1.77 -1.20
C ARG A 119 -15.36 2.24 -0.18
N GLY A 120 -14.45 3.12 -0.55
CA GLY A 120 -13.43 3.65 0.35
C GLY A 120 -12.41 2.59 0.75
N VAL A 121 -11.82 1.89 -0.21
CA VAL A 121 -10.70 0.94 0.04
C VAL A 121 -9.53 1.72 0.63
N ARG A 122 -9.09 1.34 1.84
CA ARG A 122 -8.03 2.01 2.62
C ARG A 122 -6.90 1.08 3.04
N ALA A 123 -7.16 -0.22 3.12
CA ALA A 123 -6.23 -1.21 3.63
C ALA A 123 -6.07 -2.37 2.64
N LEU A 124 -4.83 -2.70 2.34
CA LEU A 124 -4.44 -3.87 1.57
C LEU A 124 -3.41 -4.65 2.39
N THR A 125 -3.68 -5.91 2.69
CA THR A 125 -2.79 -6.74 3.50
C THR A 125 -2.71 -8.15 2.92
N PRO A 126 -1.58 -8.57 2.36
CA PRO A 126 -1.36 -9.97 2.00
C PRO A 126 -1.30 -10.84 3.24
N ILE A 127 -2.10 -11.91 3.27
CA ILE A 127 -2.25 -12.81 4.43
C ILE A 127 -2.34 -14.25 3.93
N SER A 128 -1.43 -15.13 4.33
CA SER A 128 -1.58 -16.59 4.13
C SER A 128 -2.06 -17.01 2.73
N GLY A 129 -1.52 -16.37 1.68
CA GLY A 129 -1.85 -16.71 0.30
C GLY A 129 -3.08 -16.02 -0.29
N VAL A 130 -3.70 -15.08 0.42
CA VAL A 130 -4.77 -14.21 -0.09
C VAL A 130 -4.42 -12.75 0.13
N LEU A 131 -5.10 -11.84 -0.58
CA LEU A 131 -5.07 -10.42 -0.29
C LEU A 131 -6.32 -10.01 0.48
N ALA A 132 -6.16 -9.53 1.70
CA ALA A 132 -7.25 -8.90 2.45
C ALA A 132 -7.37 -7.43 2.06
N VAL A 133 -8.59 -7.00 1.75
CA VAL A 133 -8.93 -5.64 1.33
C VAL A 133 -9.98 -5.08 2.27
N GLY A 134 -9.59 -4.08 3.07
CA GLY A 134 -10.49 -3.40 4.00
C GLY A 134 -11.14 -2.17 3.38
N ASP A 135 -12.44 -1.97 3.63
CA ASP A 135 -13.19 -0.83 3.13
C ASP A 135 -13.80 0.04 4.26
N SER A 136 -14.31 1.21 3.89
CA SER A 136 -14.90 2.16 4.84
C SER A 136 -16.28 1.75 5.37
N GLU A 137 -16.88 0.67 4.85
CA GLU A 137 -18.13 0.11 5.36
C GLU A 137 -17.92 -1.03 6.36
N GLY A 138 -16.66 -1.30 6.74
CA GLY A 138 -16.28 -2.33 7.69
C GLY A 138 -16.13 -3.72 7.11
N TYR A 139 -16.14 -3.87 5.78
CA TYR A 139 -15.90 -5.16 5.19
C TYR A 139 -14.41 -5.42 4.99
N VAL A 140 -14.00 -6.63 5.34
CA VAL A 140 -12.74 -7.23 4.91
C VAL A 140 -13.06 -8.21 3.80
N HIS A 141 -12.66 -7.90 2.59
CA HIS A 141 -12.80 -8.76 1.43
C HIS A 141 -11.56 -9.62 1.27
N THR A 142 -11.74 -10.91 1.01
CA THR A 142 -10.66 -11.82 0.67
C THR A 142 -10.57 -11.92 -0.85
N VAL A 143 -9.41 -11.63 -1.39
CA VAL A 143 -9.16 -11.58 -2.84
C VAL A 143 -8.11 -12.64 -3.18
N ASP A 144 -8.38 -13.41 -4.24
CA ASP A 144 -7.39 -14.33 -4.83
C ASP A 144 -6.27 -13.50 -5.49
N PRO A 145 -5.01 -13.63 -5.04
CA PRO A 145 -3.90 -12.85 -5.56
C PRO A 145 -3.56 -13.15 -7.03
N GLU A 146 -3.91 -14.33 -7.55
CA GLU A 146 -3.62 -14.71 -8.94
C GLU A 146 -4.58 -14.02 -9.93
N SER A 147 -5.88 -14.03 -9.60
CA SER A 147 -6.93 -13.53 -10.50
C SER A 147 -7.45 -12.15 -10.14
N GLY A 148 -7.18 -11.66 -8.91
CA GLY A 148 -7.78 -10.45 -8.37
C GLY A 148 -9.27 -10.56 -8.04
N GLN A 149 -9.87 -11.76 -8.08
CA GLN A 149 -11.29 -11.95 -7.80
C GLN A 149 -11.56 -11.98 -6.31
N ILE A 150 -12.69 -11.40 -5.89
CA ILE A 150 -13.16 -11.49 -4.50
C ILE A 150 -13.74 -12.89 -4.30
N ILE A 151 -13.15 -13.65 -3.36
CA ILE A 151 -13.52 -15.02 -3.03
C ILE A 151 -14.25 -15.15 -1.69
N GLY A 152 -14.24 -14.12 -0.86
CA GLY A 152 -14.92 -14.08 0.41
C GLY A 152 -15.00 -12.68 1.00
N ARG A 153 -15.80 -12.53 2.04
CA ARG A 153 -15.85 -11.31 2.84
C ARG A 153 -16.36 -11.60 4.25
N THR A 154 -15.89 -10.80 5.18
CA THR A 154 -16.45 -10.72 6.54
C THR A 154 -16.71 -9.27 6.91
N ARG A 155 -17.54 -9.02 7.92
CA ARG A 155 -17.87 -7.68 8.36
C ARG A 155 -17.41 -7.49 9.81
N LEU A 156 -16.79 -6.35 10.08
CA LEU A 156 -16.47 -5.83 11.39
C LEU A 156 -17.33 -4.59 11.70
N ASP A 157 -17.34 -4.17 12.94
CA ASP A 157 -18.04 -2.95 13.35
C ASP A 157 -17.13 -1.73 13.16
N GLY A 158 -17.48 -0.88 12.20
CA GLY A 158 -16.73 0.31 11.81
C GLY A 158 -15.76 0.13 10.64
N ALA A 159 -15.31 1.27 10.10
CA ALA A 159 -14.46 1.33 8.91
C ALA A 159 -13.08 0.69 9.13
N ILE A 160 -12.57 -0.01 8.12
CA ILE A 160 -11.19 -0.51 8.11
C ILE A 160 -10.32 0.57 7.46
N VAL A 161 -9.55 1.29 8.27
CA VAL A 161 -8.79 2.47 7.82
C VAL A 161 -7.27 2.26 7.77
N ALA A 162 -6.78 1.15 8.32
CA ALA A 162 -5.36 0.81 8.37
C ALA A 162 -5.11 -0.63 7.91
N PRO A 163 -3.91 -0.92 7.36
CA PRO A 163 -3.50 -2.28 7.07
C PRO A 163 -3.53 -3.14 8.33
N ALA A 164 -3.99 -4.39 8.18
CA ALA A 164 -3.97 -5.36 9.27
C ALA A 164 -2.55 -5.81 9.59
N GLN A 165 -2.35 -6.34 10.79
CA GLN A 165 -1.10 -6.97 11.20
C GLN A 165 -1.20 -8.48 11.04
N ASN A 166 -0.29 -9.06 10.26
CA ASN A 166 -0.21 -10.50 10.09
C ASN A 166 0.11 -11.18 11.42
N TYR A 167 -0.66 -12.21 11.75
CA TYR A 167 -0.46 -13.03 12.94
C TYR A 167 -0.86 -14.47 12.64
N GLU A 168 0.05 -15.41 12.84
CA GLU A 168 -0.13 -16.83 12.53
C GLU A 168 -0.68 -17.07 11.09
N GLN A 169 -1.83 -17.75 10.97
CA GLN A 169 -2.50 -18.03 9.69
C GLN A 169 -3.62 -17.02 9.38
N GLY A 170 -3.54 -15.81 9.92
CA GLY A 170 -4.54 -14.78 9.75
C GLY A 170 -3.97 -13.39 9.96
N ALA A 171 -4.82 -12.45 10.29
CA ALA A 171 -4.40 -11.10 10.64
C ALA A 171 -5.31 -10.45 11.67
N ILE A 172 -4.75 -9.51 12.40
CA ILE A 172 -5.45 -8.67 13.35
C ILE A 172 -5.85 -7.38 12.65
N PHE A 173 -7.14 -7.11 12.62
CA PHE A 173 -7.75 -5.89 12.10
C PHE A 173 -8.17 -4.99 13.25
N GLN A 174 -8.10 -3.69 13.01
CA GLN A 174 -8.66 -2.67 13.89
C GLN A 174 -9.59 -1.77 13.08
N THR A 175 -10.76 -1.48 13.63
CA THR A 175 -11.71 -0.56 13.04
C THR A 175 -11.60 0.85 13.65
N GLU A 176 -12.18 1.83 12.96
CA GLU A 176 -12.29 3.22 13.46
C GLU A 176 -13.10 3.31 14.74
N GLU A 177 -14.09 2.43 14.94
CA GLU A 177 -14.90 2.34 16.15
C GLU A 177 -14.19 1.64 17.32
N GLY A 178 -12.97 1.14 17.12
CA GLY A 178 -12.14 0.53 18.16
C GLY A 178 -12.31 -0.98 18.31
N GLU A 179 -13.05 -1.66 17.45
CA GLU A 179 -13.07 -3.11 17.41
C GLU A 179 -11.69 -3.64 16.99
N VAL A 180 -11.20 -4.66 17.70
CA VAL A 180 -10.01 -5.41 17.33
C VAL A 180 -10.41 -6.86 17.09
N ALA A 181 -10.24 -7.36 15.88
CA ALA A 181 -10.66 -8.68 15.46
C ALA A 181 -9.51 -9.47 14.84
N PHE A 182 -9.37 -10.74 15.21
CA PHE A 182 -8.52 -11.68 14.51
C PHE A 182 -9.34 -12.42 13.45
N ILE A 183 -8.93 -12.34 12.19
CA ILE A 183 -9.53 -13.04 11.06
C ILE A 183 -8.53 -14.08 10.56
N LYS A 184 -8.93 -15.36 10.68
CA LYS A 184 -8.18 -16.49 10.13
C LYS A 184 -8.60 -16.72 8.68
N VAL A 185 -7.62 -17.00 7.84
CA VAL A 185 -7.85 -17.45 6.46
C VAL A 185 -7.86 -18.98 6.45
N GLU A 186 -8.95 -19.57 5.98
CA GLU A 186 -9.12 -21.03 5.82
C GLU A 186 -8.99 -21.43 4.35
#